data_daabe13c4b83edb8a50ffca90e84c376
#
_entry.id   daabe13c4b83edb8a50ffca90e84c376
#
_cell.length_a   1.000
_cell.length_b   1.000
_cell.length_c   1.000
_cell.angle_alpha   90.00
_cell.angle_beta   90.00
_cell.angle_gamma   90.00
#
_symmetry.space_group_name_H-M   'P 1'
#
loop_
_entity.id
_entity.type
_entity.pdbx_description
1 polymer ?
#
loop_
_entity_poly.entity_id
_entity_poly.type
_entity_poly.pdbx_seq_one_letter_code
_entity_poly.pdbx_strand_id
1 'polypeptide(L)'
;MKIKIALDWTPNITHIGFFIAKELGYFNDFDLNVNIIDPRDDNYALTPAKKVELGKADLALCPTESILSYKTKKKKFDMIGIAAIYKEDLSAIAVKKDLKIDSPKKLDSMSYASYNAKYEDKII
;
A
#
# COMPACT_ATOMS: atom_id res chain seq x y z
N MET A 1 -2.69 -12.45 -21.47
CA MET A 1 -2.84 -10.99 -21.18
C MET A 1 -1.64 -10.49 -20.38
N LYS A 2 -1.16 -9.25 -20.60
CA LYS A 2 -0.07 -8.66 -19.78
C LYS A 2 -0.66 -7.80 -18.67
N ILE A 3 -0.20 -8.00 -17.44
CA ILE A 3 -0.63 -7.24 -16.26
C ILE A 3 0.60 -6.75 -15.50
N LYS A 4 0.58 -5.48 -15.08
CA LYS A 4 1.62 -4.87 -14.25
C LYS A 4 1.04 -4.59 -12.86
N ILE A 5 1.68 -5.13 -11.83
CA ILE A 5 1.32 -4.92 -10.41
C ILE A 5 2.40 -4.09 -9.74
N ALA A 6 2.05 -2.90 -9.26
CA ALA A 6 2.98 -2.06 -8.50
C ALA A 6 2.89 -2.38 -7.01
N LEU A 7 4.01 -2.73 -6.40
CA LEU A 7 4.11 -2.96 -4.96
C LEU A 7 4.15 -1.63 -4.19
N ASP A 8 3.65 -1.65 -2.95
CA ASP A 8 3.62 -0.50 -2.04
C ASP A 8 4.98 -0.25 -1.37
N TRP A 9 5.76 -1.31 -1.20
CA TRP A 9 7.07 -1.26 -0.57
C TRP A 9 8.04 -2.24 -1.23
N THR A 10 9.30 -2.19 -0.80
CA THR A 10 10.29 -3.22 -1.14
C THR A 10 9.70 -4.61 -0.94
N PRO A 11 9.95 -5.56 -1.85
CA PRO A 11 9.46 -6.93 -1.72
C PRO A 11 9.72 -7.52 -0.33
N ASN A 12 8.67 -8.00 0.31
CA ASN A 12 8.69 -8.57 1.65
C ASN A 12 7.60 -9.64 1.79
N ILE A 13 7.40 -10.15 3.01
CA ILE A 13 6.47 -11.25 3.28
C ILE A 13 5.01 -10.94 2.90
N THR A 14 4.59 -9.68 2.92
CA THR A 14 3.23 -9.31 2.51
C THR A 14 2.96 -9.54 1.03
N HIS A 15 4.02 -9.55 0.23
CA HIS A 15 3.96 -9.76 -1.22
C HIS A 15 4.17 -11.21 -1.63
N ILE A 16 4.44 -12.11 -0.66
CA ILE A 16 4.90 -13.50 -0.94
C ILE A 16 3.95 -14.24 -1.88
N GLY A 17 2.63 -14.04 -1.75
CA GLY A 17 1.64 -14.70 -2.60
C GLY A 17 1.82 -14.40 -4.09
N PHE A 18 2.19 -13.18 -4.45
CA PHE A 18 2.43 -12.79 -5.85
C PHE A 18 3.68 -13.46 -6.41
N PHE A 19 4.73 -13.55 -5.59
CA PHE A 19 5.98 -14.20 -6.01
C PHE A 19 5.83 -15.71 -6.12
N ILE A 20 5.15 -16.36 -5.17
CA ILE A 20 4.86 -17.80 -5.24
C ILE A 20 3.99 -18.10 -6.47
N ALA A 21 2.93 -17.33 -6.70
CA ALA A 21 2.07 -17.51 -7.86
C ALA A 21 2.83 -17.40 -9.19
N LYS A 22 3.81 -16.50 -9.25
CA LYS A 22 4.67 -16.34 -10.41
C LYS A 22 5.63 -17.52 -10.57
N GLU A 23 6.34 -17.93 -9.51
CA GLU A 23 7.32 -19.01 -9.55
C GLU A 23 6.69 -20.38 -9.82
N LEU A 24 5.51 -20.64 -9.26
CA LEU A 24 4.78 -21.89 -9.48
C LEU A 24 3.95 -21.90 -10.77
N GLY A 25 3.97 -20.82 -11.54
CA GLY A 25 3.29 -20.72 -12.82
C GLY A 25 1.78 -20.51 -12.76
N TYR A 26 1.20 -20.23 -11.58
CA TYR A 26 -0.26 -20.07 -11.43
C TYR A 26 -0.84 -18.96 -12.30
N PHE A 27 -0.06 -17.92 -12.59
CA PHE A 27 -0.51 -16.90 -13.54
C PHE A 27 -0.61 -17.43 -14.97
N ASN A 28 0.27 -18.37 -15.35
CA ASN A 28 0.26 -18.96 -16.69
C ASN A 28 -0.97 -19.86 -16.90
N ASP A 29 -1.48 -20.50 -15.85
CA ASP A 29 -2.70 -21.33 -15.89
C ASP A 29 -3.94 -20.50 -16.32
N PHE A 30 -3.86 -19.18 -16.20
CA PHE A 30 -4.90 -18.23 -16.61
C PHE A 30 -4.46 -17.35 -17.79
N ASP A 31 -3.44 -17.73 -18.55
CA ASP A 31 -2.87 -16.95 -19.66
C ASP A 31 -2.46 -15.52 -19.27
N LEU A 32 -2.04 -15.33 -18.01
CA LEU A 32 -1.57 -14.06 -17.46
C LEU A 32 -0.05 -13.98 -17.46
N ASN A 33 0.49 -12.95 -18.11
CA ASN A 33 1.89 -12.57 -17.99
C ASN A 33 1.99 -11.40 -17.00
N VAL A 34 2.35 -11.71 -15.75
CA VAL A 34 2.38 -10.73 -14.66
C VAL A 34 3.79 -10.17 -14.46
N ASN A 35 3.91 -8.85 -14.57
CA ASN A 35 5.08 -8.09 -14.21
C ASN A 35 4.88 -7.40 -12.85
N ILE A 36 5.69 -7.75 -11.86
CA ILE A 36 5.69 -7.15 -10.53
C ILE A 36 6.70 -5.99 -10.55
N ILE A 37 6.22 -4.77 -10.30
CA ILE A 37 7.03 -3.54 -10.31
C ILE A 37 7.48 -3.26 -8.88
N ASP A 38 8.79 -3.31 -8.67
CA ASP A 38 9.44 -2.95 -7.41
C ASP A 38 9.53 -1.41 -7.29
N PRO A 39 9.18 -0.79 -6.18
CA PRO A 39 9.31 0.66 -6.02
C PRO A 39 10.77 1.15 -6.09
N ARG A 40 11.76 0.29 -5.90
CA ARG A 40 13.17 0.62 -6.10
C ARG A 40 13.51 0.95 -7.55
N ASP A 41 12.74 0.43 -8.52
CA ASP A 41 12.98 0.65 -9.96
C ASP A 41 12.89 2.13 -10.35
N ASP A 42 12.15 2.94 -9.58
CA ASP A 42 12.06 4.40 -9.76
C ASP A 42 12.50 5.18 -8.51
N ASN A 43 13.30 4.56 -7.64
CA ASN A 43 13.76 5.16 -6.38
C ASN A 43 12.60 5.71 -5.54
N TYR A 44 11.47 4.99 -5.49
CA TYR A 44 10.24 5.39 -4.75
C TYR A 44 9.65 6.74 -5.21
N ALA A 45 9.97 7.20 -6.41
CA ALA A 45 9.51 8.49 -6.92
C ALA A 45 7.98 8.56 -7.09
N LEU A 46 7.34 7.43 -7.41
CA LEU A 46 5.89 7.34 -7.61
C LEU A 46 5.28 6.31 -6.67
N THR A 47 4.20 6.70 -5.99
CA THR A 47 3.39 5.74 -5.23
C THR A 47 2.74 4.72 -6.18
N PRO A 48 2.42 3.49 -5.71
CA PRO A 48 1.74 2.49 -6.54
C PRO A 48 0.44 3.00 -7.17
N ALA A 49 -0.38 3.66 -6.38
CA ALA A 49 -1.62 4.27 -6.85
C ALA A 49 -1.36 5.35 -7.93
N LYS A 50 -0.27 6.11 -7.80
CA LYS A 50 0.12 7.09 -8.83
C LYS A 50 0.61 6.42 -10.11
N LYS A 51 1.25 5.26 -10.02
CA LYS A 51 1.65 4.46 -11.19
C LYS A 51 0.41 4.00 -11.98
N VAL A 52 -0.66 3.59 -11.29
CA VAL A 52 -1.94 3.24 -11.94
C VAL A 52 -2.60 4.48 -12.57
N GLU A 53 -2.68 5.60 -11.86
CA GLU A 53 -3.23 6.86 -12.40
C GLU A 53 -2.51 7.29 -13.70
N LEU A 54 -1.21 7.03 -13.81
CA LEU A 54 -0.40 7.38 -14.98
C LEU A 54 -0.33 6.29 -16.06
N GLY A 55 -1.06 5.17 -15.90
CA GLY A 55 -1.03 4.04 -16.83
C GLY A 55 0.30 3.29 -16.84
N LYS A 56 1.15 3.47 -15.83
CA LYS A 56 2.43 2.75 -15.68
C LYS A 56 2.25 1.37 -15.05
N ALA A 57 1.16 1.17 -14.32
CA ALA A 57 0.73 -0.10 -13.75
C ALA A 57 -0.77 -0.28 -13.96
N ASP A 58 -1.24 -1.54 -13.94
CA ASP A 58 -2.65 -1.89 -14.06
C ASP A 58 -3.28 -2.06 -12.67
N LEU A 59 -2.51 -2.60 -11.74
CA LEU A 59 -2.90 -2.85 -10.35
C LEU A 59 -1.87 -2.23 -9.40
N ALA A 60 -2.33 -1.83 -8.22
CA ALA A 60 -1.49 -1.30 -7.15
C ALA A 60 -1.81 -1.96 -5.82
N LEU A 61 -0.79 -2.41 -5.09
CA LEU A 61 -0.89 -2.61 -3.66
C LEU A 61 -0.75 -1.25 -3.00
N CYS A 62 -1.69 -0.89 -2.16
CA CYS A 62 -1.65 0.38 -1.45
C CYS A 62 -2.55 0.33 -0.21
N PRO A 63 -2.30 1.19 0.78
CA PRO A 63 -3.22 1.36 1.90
C PRO A 63 -4.62 1.76 1.42
N THR A 64 -5.65 1.32 2.14
CA THR A 64 -7.06 1.62 1.82
C THR A 64 -7.32 3.13 1.72
N GLU A 65 -6.64 3.92 2.53
CA GLU A 65 -6.71 5.39 2.56
C GLU A 65 -6.29 6.02 1.23
N SER A 66 -5.45 5.34 0.45
CA SER A 66 -5.11 5.79 -0.91
C SER A 66 -6.34 5.90 -1.79
N ILE A 67 -7.27 4.94 -1.70
CA ILE A 67 -8.53 4.95 -2.46
C ILE A 67 -9.37 6.17 -2.05
N LEU A 68 -9.51 6.41 -0.74
CA LEU A 68 -10.22 7.57 -0.21
C LEU A 68 -9.59 8.88 -0.68
N SER A 69 -8.26 8.98 -0.61
CA SER A 69 -7.52 10.14 -1.10
C SER A 69 -7.79 10.43 -2.57
N TYR A 70 -7.88 9.40 -3.42
CA TYR A 70 -8.20 9.56 -4.84
C TYR A 70 -9.65 9.99 -5.08
N LYS A 71 -10.60 9.56 -4.27
CA LYS A 71 -12.01 9.99 -4.34
C LYS A 71 -12.20 11.46 -3.96
N THR A 72 -11.33 12.03 -3.12
CA THR A 72 -11.41 13.43 -2.65
C THR A 72 -10.62 14.42 -3.52
N LYS A 73 -9.83 13.97 -4.48
CA LYS A 73 -9.10 14.85 -5.40
C LYS A 73 -10.03 15.68 -6.29
N LYS A 74 -9.62 16.92 -6.60
CA LYS A 74 -10.33 17.78 -7.57
C LYS A 74 -10.45 17.12 -8.94
N LYS A 75 -9.36 16.55 -9.46
CA LYS A 75 -9.36 15.72 -10.66
C LYS A 75 -9.56 14.28 -10.22
N LYS A 76 -10.76 13.79 -10.37
CA LYS A 76 -11.12 12.42 -10.01
C LYS A 76 -10.42 11.42 -10.93
N PHE A 77 -9.81 10.41 -10.32
CA PHE A 77 -9.40 9.18 -10.96
C PHE A 77 -10.18 8.05 -10.27
N ASP A 78 -10.86 7.24 -11.05
CA ASP A 78 -11.80 6.24 -10.51
C ASP A 78 -11.04 4.97 -10.10
N MET A 79 -10.44 5.03 -8.92
CA MET A 79 -9.74 3.90 -8.29
C MET A 79 -10.72 3.11 -7.44
N ILE A 80 -10.71 1.79 -7.59
CA ILE A 80 -11.52 0.86 -6.81
C ILE A 80 -10.63 -0.17 -6.12
N GLY A 81 -11.05 -0.63 -4.94
CA GLY A 81 -10.47 -1.79 -4.28
C GLY A 81 -11.10 -3.07 -4.83
N ILE A 82 -10.26 -4.02 -5.25
CA ILE A 82 -10.72 -5.30 -5.82
C ILE A 82 -10.45 -6.49 -4.89
N ALA A 83 -9.47 -6.37 -4.00
CA ALA A 83 -9.12 -7.40 -3.02
C ALA A 83 -8.41 -6.79 -1.82
N ALA A 84 -8.55 -7.40 -0.65
CA ALA A 84 -7.76 -7.11 0.54
C ALA A 84 -6.68 -8.18 0.72
N ILE A 85 -5.44 -7.75 0.98
CA ILE A 85 -4.33 -8.66 1.29
C ILE A 85 -4.42 -9.12 2.75
N TYR A 86 -4.82 -8.22 3.64
CA TYR A 86 -5.05 -8.51 5.05
C TYR A 86 -6.55 -8.52 5.36
N LYS A 87 -6.96 -9.44 6.22
CA LYS A 87 -8.35 -9.52 6.74
C LYS A 87 -8.65 -8.44 7.77
N GLU A 88 -7.63 -8.00 8.48
CA GLU A 88 -7.73 -7.11 9.63
C GLU A 88 -6.78 -5.93 9.45
N ASP A 89 -7.12 -4.80 10.05
CA ASP A 89 -6.21 -3.66 10.14
C ASP A 89 -5.10 -3.99 11.13
N LEU A 90 -3.86 -3.92 10.65
CA LEU A 90 -2.65 -4.16 11.47
C LEU A 90 -1.98 -2.84 11.87
N SER A 91 -2.59 -1.70 11.60
CA SER A 91 -2.06 -0.40 11.98
C SER A 91 -1.98 -0.26 13.49
N ALA A 92 -0.85 0.23 13.99
CA ALA A 92 -0.62 0.44 15.40
C ALA A 92 0.29 1.64 15.63
N ILE A 93 0.09 2.30 16.78
CA ILE A 93 1.03 3.32 17.25
C ILE A 93 2.04 2.62 18.17
N ALA A 94 3.31 2.65 17.77
CA ALA A 94 4.39 2.09 18.56
C ALA A 94 4.93 3.13 19.56
N VAL A 95 5.05 2.73 20.82
CA VAL A 95 5.63 3.55 21.88
C VAL A 95 6.71 2.77 22.62
N LYS A 96 7.64 3.48 23.28
CA LYS A 96 8.61 2.82 24.14
C LYS A 96 7.91 2.20 25.35
N LYS A 97 8.31 0.97 25.69
CA LYS A 97 7.69 0.20 26.79
C LYS A 97 7.78 0.88 28.15
N ASP A 98 8.87 1.58 28.41
CA ASP A 98 9.13 2.31 29.67
C ASP A 98 8.20 3.50 29.89
N LEU A 99 7.57 4.03 28.84
CA LEU A 99 6.58 5.11 28.95
C LEU A 99 5.25 4.67 29.59
N LYS A 100 5.01 3.36 29.72
CA LYS A 100 3.81 2.77 30.34
C LYS A 100 2.50 3.38 29.81
N ILE A 101 2.42 3.62 28.51
CA ILE A 101 1.23 4.12 27.84
C ILE A 101 0.28 2.95 27.62
N ASP A 102 -0.90 3.02 28.23
CA ASP A 102 -1.93 2.00 28.21
C ASP A 102 -3.24 2.47 27.57
N SER A 103 -3.30 3.74 27.17
CA SER A 103 -4.45 4.29 26.49
C SER A 103 -4.07 5.42 25.52
N PRO A 104 -4.87 5.65 24.46
CA PRO A 104 -4.62 6.75 23.52
C PRO A 104 -4.57 8.14 24.19
N LYS A 105 -5.32 8.35 25.26
CA LYS A 105 -5.34 9.63 26.02
C LYS A 105 -3.98 10.01 26.60
N LYS A 106 -3.12 9.03 26.86
CA LYS A 106 -1.77 9.29 27.36
C LYS A 106 -0.77 9.70 26.27
N LEU A 107 -1.20 9.72 25.02
CA LEU A 107 -0.41 10.22 23.89
C LEU A 107 -0.52 11.74 23.73
N ASP A 108 -1.43 12.38 24.45
CA ASP A 108 -1.64 13.82 24.37
C ASP A 108 -0.33 14.58 24.63
N SER A 109 -0.07 15.60 23.81
CA SER A 109 1.15 16.40 23.85
C SER A 109 2.47 15.67 23.53
N MET A 110 2.42 14.44 23.00
CA MET A 110 3.59 13.71 22.56
C MET A 110 3.95 14.00 21.11
N SER A 111 5.23 13.86 20.76
CA SER A 111 5.67 13.96 19.37
C SER A 111 5.40 12.64 18.63
N TYR A 112 4.79 12.72 17.48
CA TYR A 112 4.50 11.60 16.59
C TYR A 112 5.42 11.62 15.37
N ALA A 113 6.06 10.48 15.09
CA ALA A 113 6.83 10.27 13.88
C ALA A 113 5.94 9.64 12.79
N SER A 114 5.73 10.37 11.71
CA SER A 114 4.86 10.02 10.60
C SER A 114 5.68 9.77 9.34
N TYR A 115 5.14 8.99 8.40
CA TYR A 115 5.62 8.92 7.02
C TYR A 115 5.28 10.17 6.20
N ASN A 116 4.62 11.15 6.81
CA ASN A 116 4.11 12.33 6.12
C ASN A 116 3.15 11.99 4.97
N ALA A 117 2.42 10.90 5.10
CA ALA A 117 1.38 10.54 4.16
C ALA A 117 0.18 11.47 4.33
N LYS A 118 -0.39 11.92 3.22
CA LYS A 118 -1.46 12.95 3.20
C LYS A 118 -2.72 12.62 4.01
N TYR A 119 -2.89 11.39 4.43
CA TYR A 119 -4.03 10.92 5.21
C TYR A 119 -3.71 10.78 6.71
N GLU A 120 -2.43 10.68 7.11
CA GLU A 120 -2.05 10.44 8.51
C GLU A 120 -2.52 11.55 9.44
N ASP A 121 -2.32 12.82 9.04
CA ASP A 121 -2.75 13.97 9.84
C ASP A 121 -4.27 14.07 10.07
N LYS A 122 -5.05 13.20 9.39
CA LYS A 122 -6.52 13.17 9.52
C LYS A 122 -7.02 11.98 10.33
N ILE A 123 -6.13 11.05 10.65
CA ILE A 123 -6.46 9.82 11.39
C ILE A 123 -5.98 9.92 12.83
N ILE A 124 -4.95 10.69 13.08
CA ILE A 124 -4.33 10.97 14.38
C ILE A 124 -4.74 12.33 14.87
#